data_2b9ec2324027e17acf57858a3a02f1d1
#
_entry.id   2b9ec2324027e17acf57858a3a02f1d1
#
_cell.length_a   1.000
_cell.length_b   1.000
_cell.length_c   1.000
_cell.angle_alpha   90.00
_cell.angle_beta   90.00
_cell.angle_gamma   90.00
#
_symmetry.space_group_name_H-M   'P 1'
#
loop_
_entity.id
_entity.type
_entity.pdbx_description
1 polymer ?
#
loop_
_entity_poly.entity_id
_entity_poly.type
_entity_poly.pdbx_seq_one_letter_code
_entity_poly.pdbx_strand_id
1 'polypeptide(L)'
;MYTNEQLNAIHSSKIGFEFEFFSKEDLNETRLSLSNTLGKKIRIEEKAHSDFIPTDEVYKLEPDNSGGTGMIELVTGPLHFVEAKLTLAKTLKWIRENGSTND
;
A
#
# COMPACT_ATOMS: atom_id res chain seq x y z
N MET A 1 15.79 21.57 -14.11
CA MET A 1 15.10 20.86 -15.22
C MET A 1 15.78 19.53 -15.49
N TYR A 2 15.01 18.49 -15.73
CA TYR A 2 15.57 17.15 -15.98
C TYR A 2 15.96 17.00 -17.45
N THR A 3 17.04 16.27 -17.71
CA THR A 3 17.39 15.85 -19.05
C THR A 3 16.46 14.72 -19.51
N ASN A 4 16.45 14.43 -20.83
CA ASN A 4 15.66 13.32 -21.36
C ASN A 4 16.10 11.98 -20.74
N GLU A 5 17.41 11.80 -20.53
CA GLU A 5 17.91 10.58 -19.88
C GLU A 5 17.41 10.46 -18.45
N GLN A 6 17.40 11.56 -17.69
CA GLN A 6 16.88 11.57 -16.32
C GLN A 6 15.40 11.26 -16.29
N LEU A 7 14.61 11.85 -17.21
CA LEU A 7 13.18 11.56 -17.30
C LEU A 7 12.92 10.09 -17.64
N ASN A 8 13.68 9.54 -18.57
CA ASN A 8 13.56 8.12 -18.92
C ASN A 8 13.91 7.23 -17.75
N ALA A 9 14.95 7.56 -17.00
CA ALA A 9 15.32 6.80 -15.80
C ALA A 9 14.21 6.85 -14.74
N ILE A 10 13.60 8.01 -14.51
CA ILE A 10 12.48 8.15 -13.58
C ILE A 10 11.29 7.31 -14.03
N HIS A 11 10.95 7.37 -15.32
CA HIS A 11 9.79 6.63 -15.84
C HIS A 11 9.99 5.13 -15.90
N SER A 12 11.24 4.66 -16.04
CA SER A 12 11.54 3.24 -16.08
C SER A 12 11.77 2.64 -14.70
N SER A 13 12.01 3.48 -13.68
CA SER A 13 12.19 3.03 -12.31
C SER A 13 10.88 2.55 -11.72
N LYS A 14 10.97 1.58 -10.81
CA LYS A 14 9.81 1.08 -10.09
C LYS A 14 9.96 1.42 -8.60
N ILE A 15 8.86 1.81 -7.99
CA ILE A 15 8.80 2.22 -6.60
C ILE A 15 7.72 1.42 -5.89
N GLY A 16 8.09 0.79 -4.79
CA GLY A 16 7.13 0.21 -3.87
C GLY A 16 7.03 1.06 -2.62
N PHE A 17 5.91 1.03 -1.93
CA PHE A 17 5.80 1.72 -0.65
C PHE A 17 5.07 0.91 0.39
N GLU A 18 5.25 1.37 1.63
CA GLU A 18 4.62 0.82 2.81
C GLU A 18 3.89 1.95 3.53
N PHE A 19 2.64 1.70 3.91
CA PHE A 19 1.83 2.64 4.67
C PHE A 19 1.34 2.01 5.95
N GLU A 20 1.62 2.67 7.07
CA GLU A 20 1.09 2.26 8.36
C GLU A 20 -0.10 3.14 8.72
N PHE A 21 -1.19 2.51 9.14
CA PHE A 21 -2.41 3.24 9.48
C PHE A 21 -3.30 2.40 10.40
N PHE A 22 -4.28 3.06 11.01
CA PHE A 22 -5.35 2.40 11.75
C PHE A 22 -6.61 2.44 10.91
N SER A 23 -7.33 1.33 10.85
CA SER A 23 -8.60 1.27 10.15
C SER A 23 -9.75 1.29 11.16
N LYS A 24 -10.85 1.92 10.77
CA LYS A 24 -12.09 1.91 11.55
C LYS A 24 -12.90 0.64 11.38
N GLU A 25 -12.51 -0.17 10.39
CA GLU A 25 -13.19 -1.41 10.05
C GLU A 25 -12.33 -2.61 10.43
N ASP A 26 -12.94 -3.80 10.43
CA ASP A 26 -12.14 -5.00 10.67
C ASP A 26 -11.17 -5.24 9.51
N LEU A 27 -10.23 -6.15 9.73
CA LEU A 27 -9.14 -6.39 8.79
C LEU A 27 -9.64 -6.87 7.42
N ASN A 28 -10.63 -7.73 7.39
CA ASN A 28 -11.14 -8.27 6.14
C ASN A 28 -11.91 -7.21 5.34
N GLU A 29 -12.71 -6.39 6.02
CA GLU A 29 -13.42 -5.27 5.38
C GLU A 29 -12.44 -4.22 4.87
N THR A 30 -11.39 -3.94 5.64
CA THR A 30 -10.31 -3.04 5.21
C THR A 30 -9.67 -3.54 3.92
N ARG A 31 -9.36 -4.83 3.87
CA ARG A 31 -8.78 -5.45 2.67
C ARG A 31 -9.69 -5.29 1.46
N LEU A 32 -10.96 -5.61 1.61
CA LEU A 32 -11.92 -5.50 0.51
C LEU A 32 -12.09 -4.06 0.02
N SER A 33 -12.21 -3.13 0.96
CA SER A 33 -12.39 -1.71 0.65
C SER A 33 -11.16 -1.15 -0.10
N LEU A 34 -9.97 -1.44 0.40
CA LEU A 34 -8.73 -1.02 -0.27
C LEU A 34 -8.57 -1.69 -1.63
N SER A 35 -8.88 -2.97 -1.72
CA SER A 35 -8.82 -3.70 -2.98
C SER A 35 -9.70 -3.05 -4.04
N ASN A 36 -10.91 -2.67 -3.68
CA ASN A 36 -11.83 -1.98 -4.59
C ASN A 36 -11.32 -0.60 -4.97
N THR A 37 -10.82 0.15 -4.00
CA THR A 37 -10.31 1.51 -4.22
C THR A 37 -9.09 1.51 -5.13
N LEU A 38 -8.17 0.59 -4.92
CA LEU A 38 -6.92 0.53 -5.68
C LEU A 38 -7.02 -0.28 -6.96
N GLY A 39 -8.07 -1.09 -7.11
CA GLY A 39 -8.21 -1.99 -8.27
C GLY A 39 -7.16 -3.09 -8.29
N LYS A 40 -6.72 -3.54 -7.11
CA LYS A 40 -5.68 -4.56 -6.96
C LYS A 40 -6.14 -5.63 -5.99
N LYS A 41 -5.67 -6.85 -6.18
CA LYS A 41 -5.85 -7.88 -5.17
C LYS A 41 -4.99 -7.56 -3.96
N ILE A 42 -5.53 -7.82 -2.78
CA ILE A 42 -4.80 -7.60 -1.54
C ILE A 42 -4.90 -8.86 -0.69
N ARG A 43 -3.75 -9.36 -0.26
CA ARG A 43 -3.66 -10.51 0.63
C ARG A 43 -3.40 -10.04 2.04
N ILE A 44 -4.00 -10.74 3.01
CA ILE A 44 -3.66 -10.54 4.42
C ILE A 44 -2.54 -11.53 4.75
N GLU A 45 -1.40 -10.99 5.19
CA GLU A 45 -0.23 -11.79 5.53
C GLU A 45 0.28 -11.37 6.91
N GLU A 46 0.54 -12.33 7.77
CA GLU A 46 1.13 -12.05 9.07
C GLU A 46 2.59 -11.64 8.91
N LYS A 47 2.96 -10.51 9.47
CA LYS A 47 4.28 -9.91 9.30
C LYS A 47 5.41 -10.85 9.70
N ALA A 48 5.22 -11.63 10.74
CA ALA A 48 6.26 -12.52 11.28
C ALA A 48 6.41 -13.84 10.51
N HIS A 49 5.45 -14.19 9.66
CA HIS A 49 5.38 -15.51 9.05
C HIS A 49 5.22 -15.52 7.54
N SER A 50 5.18 -14.35 6.92
CA SER A 50 4.91 -14.26 5.50
C SER A 50 6.19 -14.14 4.68
N ASP A 51 6.34 -15.00 3.69
CA ASP A 51 7.37 -14.90 2.65
C ASP A 51 6.81 -14.26 1.37
N PHE A 52 5.56 -13.84 1.39
CA PHE A 52 4.94 -13.28 0.20
C PHE A 52 5.55 -11.93 -0.16
N ILE A 53 6.00 -11.80 -1.40
CA ILE A 53 6.55 -10.57 -1.94
C ILE A 53 5.48 -9.94 -2.85
N PRO A 54 4.98 -8.74 -2.53
CA PRO A 54 3.96 -8.09 -3.37
C PRO A 54 4.44 -7.84 -4.79
N THR A 55 3.49 -7.89 -5.71
CA THR A 55 3.73 -7.59 -7.13
C THR A 55 2.96 -6.31 -7.49
N ASP A 56 3.03 -5.91 -8.76
CA ASP A 56 2.27 -4.78 -9.25
C ASP A 56 0.76 -5.07 -9.35
N GLU A 57 0.34 -6.32 -9.18
CA GLU A 57 -1.07 -6.71 -9.24
C GLU A 57 -1.64 -7.20 -7.91
N VAL A 58 -0.77 -7.66 -7.00
CA VAL A 58 -1.19 -8.22 -5.72
C VAL A 58 -0.37 -7.57 -4.61
N TYR A 59 -1.04 -6.78 -3.78
CA TYR A 59 -0.44 -6.13 -2.62
C TYR A 59 -0.69 -6.97 -1.38
N LYS A 60 -0.19 -6.52 -0.23
CA LYS A 60 -0.49 -7.21 1.03
C LYS A 60 -0.82 -6.22 2.13
N LEU A 61 -1.64 -6.67 3.06
CA LEU A 61 -1.90 -6.02 4.33
C LEU A 61 -1.26 -6.86 5.42
N GLU A 62 -0.41 -6.23 6.20
CA GLU A 62 0.26 -6.89 7.32
C GLU A 62 -0.25 -6.29 8.62
N PRO A 63 -1.09 -7.02 9.38
CA PRO A 63 -1.49 -6.54 10.69
C PRO A 63 -0.30 -6.60 11.63
N ASP A 64 -0.12 -5.54 12.40
CA ASP A 64 0.89 -5.52 13.45
C ASP A 64 0.29 -6.13 14.72
N ASN A 65 0.70 -7.35 15.01
CA ASN A 65 0.21 -8.06 16.19
C ASN A 65 0.95 -7.68 17.47
N SER A 66 2.00 -6.87 17.35
CA SER A 66 2.75 -6.45 18.52
C SER A 66 1.97 -5.38 19.28
N GLY A 67 1.47 -5.73 20.45
CA GLY A 67 0.78 -4.81 21.31
C GLY A 67 -0.72 -4.63 21.08
N GLY A 68 -1.31 -5.31 20.12
CA GLY A 68 -2.75 -5.27 19.88
C GLY A 68 -3.30 -3.90 19.57
N THR A 69 -2.54 -3.07 18.88
CA THR A 69 -2.92 -1.69 18.61
C THR A 69 -3.86 -1.52 17.42
N GLY A 70 -4.08 -2.57 16.64
CA GLY A 70 -4.89 -2.48 15.44
C GLY A 70 -4.20 -1.80 14.27
N MET A 71 -2.90 -1.55 14.39
CA MET A 71 -2.13 -0.97 13.29
C MET A 71 -1.97 -1.97 12.16
N ILE A 72 -2.11 -1.46 10.95
CA ILE A 72 -2.01 -2.27 9.73
C ILE A 72 -1.02 -1.59 8.79
N GLU A 73 -0.25 -2.40 8.08
CA GLU A 73 0.66 -1.90 7.05
C GLU A 73 0.20 -2.39 5.68
N LEU A 74 -0.02 -1.45 4.76
CA LEU A 74 -0.26 -1.76 3.36
C LEU A 74 1.09 -1.74 2.64
N VAL A 75 1.42 -2.85 1.99
CA VAL A 75 2.68 -2.97 1.24
C VAL A 75 2.34 -3.20 -0.23
N THR A 76 2.81 -2.30 -1.08
CA THR A 76 2.65 -2.45 -2.53
C THR A 76 3.84 -3.18 -3.13
N GLY A 77 3.67 -3.70 -4.35
CA GLY A 77 4.79 -4.15 -5.15
C GLY A 77 5.46 -2.99 -5.89
N PRO A 78 6.47 -3.29 -6.69
CA PRO A 78 7.13 -2.27 -7.50
C PRO A 78 6.18 -1.71 -8.56
N LEU A 79 6.06 -0.39 -8.61
CA LEU A 79 5.16 0.30 -9.51
C LEU A 79 5.94 1.33 -10.34
N HIS A 80 5.56 1.50 -11.59
CA HIS A 80 6.08 2.61 -12.38
C HIS A 80 5.60 3.93 -11.82
N PHE A 81 6.35 4.99 -12.10
CA PHE A 81 6.14 6.30 -11.49
C PHE A 81 4.69 6.79 -11.51
N VAL A 82 4.04 6.75 -12.67
CA VAL A 82 2.67 7.26 -12.81
C VAL A 82 1.70 6.44 -11.96
N GLU A 83 1.81 5.12 -12.01
CA GLU A 83 0.96 4.23 -11.23
C GLU A 83 1.24 4.37 -9.74
N ALA A 84 2.51 4.51 -9.37
CA ALA A 84 2.90 4.73 -7.98
C ALA A 84 2.27 6.00 -7.42
N LYS A 85 2.34 7.10 -8.18
CA LYS A 85 1.77 8.37 -7.78
C LYS A 85 0.25 8.28 -7.61
N LEU A 86 -0.42 7.60 -8.51
CA LEU A 86 -1.87 7.42 -8.46
C LEU A 86 -2.27 6.54 -7.28
N THR A 87 -1.55 5.45 -7.06
CA THR A 87 -1.79 4.55 -5.94
C THR A 87 -1.58 5.26 -4.60
N LEU A 88 -0.53 6.07 -4.51
CA LEU A 88 -0.27 6.89 -3.32
C LEU A 88 -1.44 7.82 -3.02
N ALA A 89 -1.91 8.55 -4.03
CA ALA A 89 -3.01 9.49 -3.87
C ALA A 89 -4.29 8.80 -3.42
N LYS A 90 -4.63 7.67 -4.02
CA LYS A 90 -5.81 6.89 -3.66
C LYS A 90 -5.71 6.32 -2.24
N THR A 91 -4.54 5.85 -1.86
CA THR A 91 -4.30 5.29 -0.53
C THR A 91 -4.46 6.36 0.54
N LEU A 92 -3.86 7.53 0.34
CA LEU A 92 -3.98 8.63 1.29
C LEU A 92 -5.42 9.11 1.44
N LYS A 93 -6.15 9.18 0.33
CA LYS A 93 -7.57 9.55 0.38
C LYS A 93 -8.37 8.52 1.18
N TRP A 94 -8.14 7.25 0.92
CA TRP A 94 -8.82 6.17 1.64
C TRP A 94 -8.55 6.25 3.14
N ILE A 95 -7.30 6.46 3.53
CA ILE A 95 -6.92 6.58 4.94
C ILE A 95 -7.62 7.76 5.61
N ARG A 96 -7.72 8.90 4.93
CA ARG A 96 -8.42 10.06 5.48
C ARG A 96 -9.90 9.81 5.70
N GLU A 97 -10.51 9.00 4.85
CA GLU A 97 -11.94 8.72 4.92
C GLU A 97 -12.27 7.56 5.86
N ASN A 98 -11.39 6.57 5.97
CA ASN A 98 -11.71 5.30 6.63
C ASN A 98 -10.76 4.92 7.75
N GLY A 99 -9.74 5.69 7.99
CA GLY A 99 -8.73 5.35 8.97
C GLY A 99 -8.09 6.57 9.59
N SER A 100 -6.95 6.34 10.21
CA SER A 100 -6.14 7.42 10.77
C SER A 100 -4.67 7.01 10.74
N THR A 101 -3.81 8.01 10.76
CA THR A 101 -2.38 7.77 10.90
C THR A 101 -1.97 7.99 12.35
N ASN A 102 -0.72 7.70 12.64
CA ASN A 102 -0.19 7.73 13.99
C ASN A 102 0.19 9.14 14.48
N ASP A 103 -0.23 10.15 13.78
CA ASP A 103 0.09 11.53 14.14
C ASP A 103 -1.04 12.16 14.94
#